data_b6581fbab5d44fc5a306cd7e30c2ab19
#
_entry.id   b6581fbab5d44fc5a306cd7e30c2ab19
#
_cell.length_a   1.000
_cell.length_b   1.000
_cell.length_c   1.000
_cell.angle_alpha   90.00
_cell.angle_beta   90.00
_cell.angle_gamma   90.00
#
_symmetry.space_group_name_H-M   'P 1'
#
loop_
_entity.id
_entity.type
_entity.pdbx_description
1 polymer ?
#
loop_
_entity_poly.entity_id
_entity_poly.type
_entity_poly.pdbx_seq_one_letter_code
_entity_poly.pdbx_strand_id
1 'polypeptide(L)'
;MKVRSIGFTKKVANLLALIVFGGVMPNAVAQSNYFVSSSSGDDKNNGLTVSNPWASMSRVSQEVLRPGDTVYFKSGDRFTGQLVIDESGTALAPIHFSAYGKGDLPVIDGAEMPGGAPLASVLIVDQDHLELSKLNIKNFRKKKRNGVVDTDAYGVLVKNTGKRNLRGYNFHDLVVEDIFPIQARKSFNKTSVTGIRFETHPAKSKKSAYNTGDIYIHNNFLRHTARFGIALRHGSSHIKGVRGSVSDYDVDVRIINNRCEDTGGTCVLFNGVWNGLLEKNSFIRSGAMVEPNLSVNRGSGAWFFRSKNIVAQHNVAIGSRGHNDSAGMHVDFGNENVLVQYNFSFDNEGYGTEILGKNKNVIWRYNISVHDGTRLVGVERPEGGKSSFPGKTLFVSDFSKPKRIQSKDIYIYNNTYVIAASSDPLVELNGRDMHLWNNLFVVDDGGRMGAKVTVGWQGGKVLDMQGNVFSGDVSPNFIRLDSNPVIAVIGFDGPPDKPETYAVDSAQFGTNRTGVAINHPIFRASGKGIFSHVAAEPEFDIFYNAIGSGLDVVGAGYRNKDLVLQP
;
A
#
# COMPACT_ATOMS: atom_id res chain seq x y z
N MET A 1 34.77 72.63 -27.96
CA MET A 1 33.93 73.35 -28.93
C MET A 1 32.49 72.89 -28.70
N LYS A 2 31.77 73.75 -27.99
CA LYS A 2 30.39 74.24 -28.17
C LYS A 2 29.44 73.26 -28.93
N VAL A 3 28.41 72.73 -28.30
CA VAL A 3 27.08 73.25 -27.95
C VAL A 3 26.05 72.88 -29.05
N ARG A 4 24.98 72.16 -28.76
CA ARG A 4 23.67 72.74 -28.43
C ARG A 4 22.64 71.59 -28.20
N SER A 5 21.92 71.75 -27.13
CA SER A 5 20.66 71.07 -26.81
C SER A 5 19.50 71.55 -27.68
N ILE A 6 18.59 70.69 -28.09
CA ILE A 6 17.22 71.11 -28.44
C ILE A 6 16.29 70.06 -27.83
N GLY A 7 15.50 70.51 -26.89
CA GLY A 7 14.41 69.70 -26.31
C GLY A 7 13.18 69.65 -27.23
N PHE A 8 12.48 68.53 -27.21
CA PHE A 8 11.11 68.45 -27.68
C PHE A 8 10.30 67.63 -26.71
N THR A 9 9.51 68.32 -25.92
CA THR A 9 8.40 67.74 -25.13
C THR A 9 7.29 67.33 -26.08
N LYS A 10 6.94 66.00 -26.07
CA LYS A 10 5.65 65.55 -26.59
C LYS A 10 4.90 64.90 -25.46
N LYS A 11 3.83 65.54 -25.02
CA LYS A 11 2.78 64.98 -24.22
C LYS A 11 2.13 63.82 -25.00
N VAL A 12 2.21 62.59 -24.43
CA VAL A 12 1.39 61.48 -24.87
C VAL A 12 0.28 61.31 -23.82
N ALA A 13 -0.93 61.62 -24.23
CA ALA A 13 -2.13 61.36 -23.44
C ALA A 13 -2.37 59.84 -23.41
N ASN A 14 -2.26 59.20 -22.25
CA ASN A 14 -2.67 57.84 -22.06
C ASN A 14 -4.20 57.78 -22.03
N LEU A 15 -4.80 57.24 -23.09
CA LEU A 15 -6.19 56.81 -23.12
C LEU A 15 -6.25 55.42 -22.48
N LEU A 16 -6.64 55.32 -21.20
CA LEU A 16 -6.95 54.04 -20.54
C LEU A 16 -8.30 53.57 -21.10
N ALA A 17 -8.26 52.63 -22.04
CA ALA A 17 -9.45 51.87 -22.42
C ALA A 17 -9.70 50.81 -21.35
N LEU A 18 -10.72 51.03 -20.50
CA LEU A 18 -11.21 50.06 -19.55
C LEU A 18 -11.99 48.97 -20.35
N ILE A 19 -11.29 47.89 -20.70
CA ILE A 19 -11.97 46.70 -21.23
C ILE A 19 -12.62 45.99 -20.02
N VAL A 20 -13.88 46.24 -19.80
CA VAL A 20 -14.70 45.43 -18.90
C VAL A 20 -14.91 44.06 -19.55
N PHE A 21 -14.05 43.10 -19.18
CA PHE A 21 -14.38 41.71 -19.42
C PHE A 21 -15.60 41.36 -18.54
N GLY A 22 -16.76 41.41 -19.14
CA GLY A 22 -17.95 40.77 -18.57
C GLY A 22 -17.73 39.25 -18.51
N GLY A 23 -17.00 38.82 -17.51
CA GLY A 23 -16.91 37.39 -17.20
C GLY A 23 -18.33 36.94 -16.82
N VAL A 24 -18.95 36.15 -17.67
CA VAL A 24 -20.10 35.36 -17.28
C VAL A 24 -19.59 34.43 -16.18
N MET A 25 -19.84 34.79 -14.93
CA MET A 25 -19.64 33.88 -13.80
C MET A 25 -20.52 32.66 -14.11
N PRO A 26 -19.95 31.44 -14.22
CA PRO A 26 -20.82 30.27 -14.34
C PRO A 26 -21.74 30.30 -13.12
N ASN A 27 -23.05 30.26 -13.35
CA ASN A 27 -24.02 30.10 -12.28
C ASN A 27 -23.55 28.96 -11.40
N ALA A 28 -23.20 29.25 -10.15
CA ALA A 28 -22.93 28.23 -9.17
C ALA A 28 -24.20 27.39 -9.06
N VAL A 29 -24.18 26.20 -9.61
CA VAL A 29 -25.28 25.26 -9.45
C VAL A 29 -25.36 25.00 -7.95
N ALA A 30 -26.51 25.26 -7.34
CA ALA A 30 -26.68 25.03 -5.92
C ALA A 30 -26.44 23.55 -5.62
N GLN A 31 -25.52 23.26 -4.70
CA GLN A 31 -25.26 21.92 -4.21
C GLN A 31 -26.48 21.43 -3.44
N SER A 32 -26.89 20.20 -3.68
CA SER A 32 -28.01 19.56 -2.97
C SER A 32 -27.49 18.55 -1.96
N ASN A 33 -28.18 18.50 -0.82
CA ASN A 33 -27.99 17.45 0.17
C ASN A 33 -29.19 16.53 0.12
N TYR A 34 -28.96 15.25 -0.11
CA TYR A 34 -30.00 14.22 -0.11
C TYR A 34 -29.86 13.35 1.13
N PHE A 35 -30.95 13.00 1.74
CA PHE A 35 -31.02 12.19 2.94
C PHE A 35 -31.73 10.87 2.65
N VAL A 36 -31.15 9.77 3.16
CA VAL A 36 -31.64 8.41 2.96
C VAL A 36 -31.77 7.71 4.29
N SER A 37 -32.92 7.12 4.57
CA SER A 37 -33.16 6.35 5.79
C SER A 37 -34.02 5.14 5.48
N SER A 38 -33.47 3.95 5.72
CA SER A 38 -34.22 2.70 5.54
C SER A 38 -35.27 2.48 6.63
N SER A 39 -35.13 3.13 7.78
CA SER A 39 -36.04 2.99 8.91
C SER A 39 -37.20 4.00 8.90
N SER A 40 -37.07 5.15 8.23
CA SER A 40 -38.08 6.23 8.30
C SER A 40 -38.31 6.94 6.97
N GLY A 41 -37.64 6.51 5.87
CA GLY A 41 -37.77 7.14 4.57
C GLY A 41 -38.93 6.58 3.71
N ASP A 42 -39.24 7.32 2.65
CA ASP A 42 -40.15 6.89 1.58
C ASP A 42 -39.54 7.37 0.26
N ASP A 43 -39.44 6.48 -0.74
CA ASP A 43 -38.85 6.81 -2.05
C ASP A 43 -39.71 7.80 -2.86
N LYS A 44 -40.91 8.11 -2.41
CA LYS A 44 -41.76 9.20 -2.93
C LYS A 44 -41.37 10.58 -2.42
N ASN A 45 -40.60 10.65 -1.35
CA ASN A 45 -40.10 11.91 -0.79
C ASN A 45 -39.12 12.57 -1.77
N ASN A 46 -38.88 13.88 -1.58
CA ASN A 46 -37.88 14.61 -2.36
C ASN A 46 -36.43 14.36 -1.88
N GLY A 47 -36.23 13.77 -0.70
CA GLY A 47 -34.92 13.47 -0.13
C GLY A 47 -34.15 14.68 0.40
N LEU A 48 -34.65 15.90 0.29
CA LEU A 48 -33.90 17.13 0.55
C LEU A 48 -33.80 17.54 2.02
N THR A 49 -34.52 16.85 2.92
CA THR A 49 -34.48 17.14 4.36
C THR A 49 -34.42 15.85 5.16
N VAL A 50 -33.91 15.94 6.38
CA VAL A 50 -33.87 14.85 7.36
C VAL A 50 -35.27 14.31 7.70
N SER A 51 -36.30 15.15 7.61
CA SER A 51 -37.70 14.77 7.88
C SER A 51 -38.42 14.12 6.70
N ASN A 52 -37.89 14.24 5.48
CA ASN A 52 -38.45 13.66 4.28
C ASN A 52 -37.36 12.89 3.47
N PRO A 53 -36.70 11.88 4.07
CA PRO A 53 -35.63 11.15 3.42
C PRO A 53 -36.19 10.14 2.43
N TRP A 54 -35.34 9.72 1.47
CA TRP A 54 -35.57 8.53 0.66
C TRP A 54 -35.42 7.26 1.51
N ALA A 55 -35.98 6.15 1.05
CA ALA A 55 -35.90 4.89 1.77
C ALA A 55 -34.77 3.96 1.28
N SER A 56 -34.42 4.01 0.01
CA SER A 56 -33.61 2.97 -0.62
C SER A 56 -32.41 3.47 -1.43
N MET A 57 -31.39 2.60 -1.55
CA MET A 57 -30.27 2.81 -2.47
C MET A 57 -30.71 2.80 -3.94
N SER A 58 -31.78 2.09 -4.26
CA SER A 58 -32.35 2.10 -5.62
C SER A 58 -32.83 3.48 -6.01
N ARG A 59 -33.45 4.21 -5.07
CA ARG A 59 -33.87 5.59 -5.31
C ARG A 59 -32.67 6.53 -5.49
N VAL A 60 -31.61 6.34 -4.68
CA VAL A 60 -30.34 7.08 -4.86
C VAL A 60 -29.77 6.86 -6.26
N SER A 61 -29.68 5.60 -6.71
CA SER A 61 -29.13 5.23 -8.03
C SER A 61 -30.01 5.68 -9.22
N GLN A 62 -31.20 6.21 -8.98
CA GLN A 62 -32.09 6.78 -10.02
C GLN A 62 -32.05 8.31 -10.04
N GLU A 63 -31.47 8.93 -9.03
CA GLU A 63 -31.30 10.39 -8.99
C GLU A 63 -30.14 10.82 -9.88
N VAL A 64 -30.31 11.91 -10.60
CA VAL A 64 -29.25 12.52 -11.40
C VAL A 64 -28.49 13.50 -10.50
N LEU A 65 -27.42 13.01 -9.86
CA LEU A 65 -26.57 13.82 -9.01
C LEU A 65 -25.72 14.79 -9.82
N ARG A 66 -25.48 15.95 -9.29
CA ARG A 66 -24.66 17.01 -9.89
C ARG A 66 -23.33 17.16 -9.15
N PRO A 67 -22.29 17.71 -9.77
CA PRO A 67 -21.06 18.03 -9.08
C PRO A 67 -21.31 18.86 -7.82
N GLY A 68 -20.80 18.37 -6.69
CA GLY A 68 -20.95 18.97 -5.36
C GLY A 68 -22.12 18.45 -4.54
N ASP A 69 -23.02 17.67 -5.10
CA ASP A 69 -24.11 17.05 -4.34
C ASP A 69 -23.58 16.07 -3.30
N THR A 70 -24.30 15.96 -2.19
CA THR A 70 -24.01 15.00 -1.13
C THR A 70 -25.20 14.12 -0.82
N VAL A 71 -24.98 12.81 -0.75
CA VAL A 71 -25.96 11.82 -0.31
C VAL A 71 -25.60 11.34 1.09
N TYR A 72 -26.49 11.55 2.05
CA TYR A 72 -26.30 11.17 3.44
C TYR A 72 -27.18 9.98 3.81
N PHE A 73 -26.55 8.90 4.28
CA PHE A 73 -27.23 7.73 4.83
C PHE A 73 -27.38 7.85 6.34
N LYS A 74 -28.55 7.51 6.89
CA LYS A 74 -28.81 7.62 8.33
C LYS A 74 -27.99 6.64 9.14
N SER A 75 -27.27 7.15 10.14
CA SER A 75 -26.55 6.35 11.12
C SER A 75 -27.50 5.37 11.84
N GLY A 76 -27.04 4.14 12.07
CA GLY A 76 -27.82 3.04 12.63
C GLY A 76 -28.70 2.28 11.62
N ASP A 77 -28.90 2.79 10.41
CA ASP A 77 -29.70 2.13 9.39
C ASP A 77 -28.89 1.11 8.60
N ARG A 78 -29.59 0.09 8.05
CA ARG A 78 -29.03 -0.93 7.15
C ARG A 78 -29.71 -0.85 5.79
N PHE A 79 -28.93 -0.73 4.75
CA PHE A 79 -29.38 -0.66 3.36
C PHE A 79 -28.96 -1.92 2.64
N THR A 80 -29.91 -2.75 2.25
CA THR A 80 -29.66 -4.04 1.58
C THR A 80 -29.68 -3.88 0.08
N GLY A 81 -28.64 -4.38 -0.61
CA GLY A 81 -28.53 -4.36 -2.07
C GLY A 81 -27.25 -3.70 -2.56
N GLN A 82 -27.32 -3.06 -3.72
CA GLN A 82 -26.18 -2.43 -4.39
C GLN A 82 -26.42 -0.92 -4.54
N LEU A 83 -25.46 -0.13 -4.09
CA LEU A 83 -25.36 1.28 -4.43
C LEU A 83 -24.59 1.39 -5.75
N VAL A 84 -25.26 1.86 -6.80
CA VAL A 84 -24.64 2.18 -8.08
C VAL A 84 -24.47 3.69 -8.17
N ILE A 85 -23.25 4.14 -8.49
CA ILE A 85 -22.91 5.56 -8.63
C ILE A 85 -22.63 5.79 -10.12
N ASP A 86 -23.53 6.50 -10.78
CA ASP A 86 -23.58 6.69 -12.24
C ASP A 86 -23.14 8.08 -12.68
N GLU A 87 -22.89 9.01 -11.73
CA GLU A 87 -22.49 10.37 -12.01
C GLU A 87 -21.08 10.66 -11.50
N SER A 88 -20.45 11.64 -12.14
CA SER A 88 -19.15 12.18 -11.77
C SER A 88 -19.29 13.57 -11.17
N GLY A 89 -18.46 13.86 -10.17
CA GLY A 89 -18.22 15.23 -9.73
C GLY A 89 -17.25 15.97 -10.64
N THR A 90 -16.63 16.99 -10.08
CA THR A 90 -15.49 17.69 -10.65
C THR A 90 -14.40 17.84 -9.60
N ALA A 91 -13.18 18.22 -9.99
CA ALA A 91 -12.08 18.42 -9.06
C ALA A 91 -12.38 19.47 -7.97
N LEU A 92 -13.23 20.45 -8.27
CA LEU A 92 -13.63 21.52 -7.34
C LEU A 92 -14.94 21.21 -6.61
N ALA A 93 -15.71 20.26 -7.08
CA ALA A 93 -17.03 19.89 -6.56
C ALA A 93 -17.23 18.37 -6.73
N PRO A 94 -16.55 17.52 -5.94
CA PRO A 94 -16.77 16.07 -5.95
C PRO A 94 -18.20 15.76 -5.46
N ILE A 95 -18.74 14.62 -5.91
CA ILE A 95 -19.98 14.07 -5.33
C ILE A 95 -19.60 13.25 -4.11
N HIS A 96 -20.27 13.49 -3.00
CA HIS A 96 -19.97 12.87 -1.72
C HIS A 96 -21.09 11.94 -1.25
N PHE A 97 -20.72 10.75 -0.78
CA PHE A 97 -21.60 9.79 -0.11
C PHE A 97 -21.10 9.59 1.33
N SER A 98 -21.96 9.91 2.32
CA SER A 98 -21.56 9.92 3.72
C SER A 98 -22.71 9.54 4.65
N ALA A 99 -22.56 9.79 5.95
CA ALA A 99 -23.56 9.50 6.97
C ALA A 99 -24.11 10.79 7.62
N TYR A 100 -25.32 10.70 8.17
CA TYR A 100 -25.89 11.72 9.03
C TYR A 100 -26.50 11.10 10.30
N GLY A 101 -26.71 11.93 11.29
CA GLY A 101 -27.26 11.50 12.58
C GLY A 101 -26.18 11.00 13.54
N LYS A 102 -26.64 10.43 14.65
CA LYS A 102 -25.78 9.85 15.69
C LYS A 102 -26.01 8.36 15.75
N GLY A 103 -24.98 7.61 16.16
CA GLY A 103 -25.02 6.15 16.31
C GLY A 103 -23.98 5.45 15.43
N ASP A 104 -24.17 4.16 15.24
CA ASP A 104 -23.29 3.33 14.42
C ASP A 104 -23.31 3.77 12.95
N LEU A 105 -22.24 3.48 12.22
CA LEU A 105 -22.18 3.78 10.80
C LEU A 105 -23.30 3.09 10.03
N PRO A 106 -23.93 3.75 9.05
CA PRO A 106 -24.91 3.12 8.19
C PRO A 106 -24.28 1.97 7.41
N VAL A 107 -24.99 0.85 7.35
CA VAL A 107 -24.49 -0.38 6.71
C VAL A 107 -25.00 -0.46 5.27
N ILE A 108 -24.08 -0.51 4.32
CA ILE A 108 -24.34 -0.86 2.91
C ILE A 108 -24.05 -2.35 2.74
N ASP A 109 -25.07 -3.19 2.58
CA ASP A 109 -24.92 -4.64 2.54
C ASP A 109 -25.38 -5.26 1.22
N GLY A 110 -24.40 -5.72 0.44
CA GLY A 110 -24.63 -6.42 -0.82
C GLY A 110 -24.98 -7.91 -0.70
N ALA A 111 -24.96 -8.47 0.51
CA ALA A 111 -25.11 -9.91 0.69
C ALA A 111 -26.41 -10.49 0.13
N GLU A 112 -27.49 -9.72 0.21
CA GLU A 112 -28.82 -10.12 -0.21
C GLU A 112 -29.55 -8.99 -0.93
N MET A 113 -30.18 -9.33 -2.05
CA MET A 113 -31.12 -8.46 -2.76
C MET A 113 -32.04 -9.31 -3.64
N PRO A 114 -33.17 -8.78 -4.13
CA PRO A 114 -33.99 -9.45 -5.14
C PRO A 114 -33.12 -9.87 -6.35
N GLY A 115 -33.22 -11.14 -6.75
CA GLY A 115 -32.41 -11.71 -7.85
C GLY A 115 -31.01 -12.18 -7.45
N GLY A 116 -30.64 -12.14 -6.18
CA GLY A 116 -29.36 -12.66 -5.64
C GLY A 116 -28.30 -11.58 -5.42
N ALA A 117 -27.24 -11.94 -4.68
CA ALA A 117 -26.18 -11.03 -4.27
C ALA A 117 -25.39 -10.40 -5.43
N PRO A 118 -25.19 -9.07 -5.46
CA PRO A 118 -24.40 -8.40 -6.48
C PRO A 118 -22.92 -8.73 -6.36
N LEU A 119 -22.14 -8.38 -7.38
CA LEU A 119 -20.70 -8.54 -7.35
C LEU A 119 -20.02 -7.60 -6.34
N ALA A 120 -20.53 -6.39 -6.22
CA ALA A 120 -20.04 -5.36 -5.30
C ALA A 120 -21.22 -4.68 -4.60
N SER A 121 -21.01 -4.27 -3.34
CA SER A 121 -22.00 -3.48 -2.60
C SER A 121 -22.05 -2.04 -3.08
N VAL A 122 -20.90 -1.45 -3.39
CA VAL A 122 -20.79 -0.14 -4.06
C VAL A 122 -20.13 -0.34 -5.42
N LEU A 123 -20.81 0.05 -6.48
CA LEU A 123 -20.34 -0.07 -7.86
C LEU A 123 -20.20 1.30 -8.53
N ILE A 124 -19.01 1.58 -9.04
CA ILE A 124 -18.63 2.81 -9.73
C ILE A 124 -18.03 2.41 -11.08
N VAL A 125 -18.66 2.78 -12.20
CA VAL A 125 -18.16 2.44 -13.53
C VAL A 125 -18.00 3.70 -14.38
N ASP A 126 -16.78 4.00 -14.80
CA ASP A 126 -16.41 5.15 -15.62
C ASP A 126 -16.78 6.52 -15.00
N GLN A 127 -16.97 6.58 -13.70
CA GLN A 127 -17.25 7.80 -12.94
C GLN A 127 -16.06 8.19 -12.06
N ASP A 128 -15.89 9.48 -11.80
CA ASP A 128 -14.77 10.03 -11.06
C ASP A 128 -15.14 11.30 -10.26
N HIS A 129 -14.13 11.84 -9.54
CA HIS A 129 -14.32 12.94 -8.58
C HIS A 129 -15.41 12.61 -7.54
N LEU A 130 -15.14 11.52 -6.81
CA LEU A 130 -16.05 10.94 -5.84
C LEU A 130 -15.42 10.84 -4.46
N GLU A 131 -16.20 11.13 -3.43
CA GLU A 131 -15.82 10.94 -2.03
C GLU A 131 -16.77 9.97 -1.35
N LEU A 132 -16.21 8.96 -0.68
CA LEU A 132 -16.95 8.01 0.16
C LEU A 132 -16.43 8.09 1.57
N SER A 133 -17.30 8.32 2.55
CA SER A 133 -16.89 8.39 3.96
C SER A 133 -17.96 7.90 4.92
N LYS A 134 -17.54 7.48 6.12
CA LYS A 134 -18.42 7.15 7.25
C LYS A 134 -19.50 6.12 6.91
N LEU A 135 -19.17 5.11 6.13
CA LEU A 135 -20.03 3.98 5.76
C LEU A 135 -19.43 2.68 6.24
N ASN A 136 -20.27 1.73 6.65
CA ASN A 136 -19.88 0.34 6.87
C ASN A 136 -20.35 -0.49 5.65
N ILE A 137 -19.40 -1.07 4.90
CA ILE A 137 -19.65 -1.75 3.64
C ILE A 137 -19.38 -3.23 3.80
N LYS A 138 -20.39 -4.07 3.50
CA LYS A 138 -20.36 -5.54 3.61
C LYS A 138 -20.80 -6.20 2.32
N ASN A 139 -20.24 -7.38 2.02
CA ASN A 139 -20.67 -8.22 0.89
C ASN A 139 -20.34 -9.69 1.11
N PHE A 140 -20.96 -10.31 2.11
CA PHE A 140 -20.87 -11.75 2.29
C PHE A 140 -21.93 -12.43 1.42
N ARG A 141 -21.58 -12.76 0.17
CA ARG A 141 -22.50 -13.25 -0.86
C ARG A 141 -22.99 -14.65 -0.55
N LYS A 142 -24.30 -14.83 -0.35
CA LYS A 142 -24.92 -16.11 -0.04
C LYS A 142 -25.76 -16.68 -1.18
N LYS A 143 -26.43 -15.83 -1.94
CA LYS A 143 -27.33 -16.22 -3.02
C LYS A 143 -26.71 -15.93 -4.38
N LYS A 144 -26.77 -16.90 -5.29
CA LYS A 144 -26.36 -16.73 -6.68
C LYS A 144 -27.20 -15.69 -7.39
N ARG A 145 -26.58 -14.94 -8.27
CA ARG A 145 -27.25 -13.99 -9.17
C ARG A 145 -26.90 -14.32 -10.61
N ASN A 146 -27.91 -14.40 -11.47
CA ASN A 146 -27.69 -14.69 -12.88
C ASN A 146 -26.76 -13.65 -13.53
N GLY A 147 -25.81 -14.14 -14.33
CA GLY A 147 -24.83 -13.30 -15.00
C GLY A 147 -23.67 -12.78 -14.11
N VAL A 148 -23.68 -13.09 -12.81
CA VAL A 148 -22.61 -12.68 -11.87
C VAL A 148 -21.81 -13.90 -11.47
N VAL A 149 -20.48 -13.83 -11.58
CA VAL A 149 -19.57 -14.92 -11.17
C VAL A 149 -19.64 -15.13 -9.67
N ASP A 150 -19.72 -16.41 -9.26
CA ASP A 150 -19.87 -16.80 -7.85
C ASP A 150 -18.55 -16.68 -7.05
N THR A 151 -17.41 -16.61 -7.74
CA THR A 151 -16.08 -16.69 -7.17
C THR A 151 -15.42 -15.35 -6.85
N ASP A 152 -16.11 -14.26 -7.09
CA ASP A 152 -15.60 -12.91 -6.88
C ASP A 152 -16.57 -12.14 -5.96
N ALA A 153 -16.04 -11.20 -5.17
CA ALA A 153 -16.82 -10.30 -4.32
C ALA A 153 -16.04 -9.03 -4.04
N TYR A 154 -16.74 -7.90 -3.98
CA TYR A 154 -16.14 -6.62 -3.66
C TYR A 154 -17.02 -5.84 -2.67
N GLY A 155 -16.39 -5.12 -1.76
CA GLY A 155 -17.06 -4.09 -1.00
C GLY A 155 -17.33 -2.88 -1.90
N VAL A 156 -16.27 -2.20 -2.32
CA VAL A 156 -16.29 -1.12 -3.31
C VAL A 156 -15.56 -1.58 -4.57
N LEU A 157 -16.18 -1.44 -5.73
CA LEU A 157 -15.57 -1.69 -7.04
C LEU A 157 -15.60 -0.42 -7.90
N VAL A 158 -14.44 0.17 -8.12
CA VAL A 158 -14.22 1.23 -9.10
C VAL A 158 -13.67 0.61 -10.38
N LYS A 159 -14.36 0.81 -11.49
CA LYS A 159 -13.99 0.21 -12.76
C LYS A 159 -13.84 1.27 -13.84
N ASN A 160 -12.64 1.38 -14.39
CA ASN A 160 -12.37 2.15 -15.60
C ASN A 160 -12.39 1.20 -16.80
N THR A 161 -13.36 1.35 -17.67
CA THR A 161 -13.48 0.50 -18.86
C THR A 161 -12.57 0.92 -20.02
N GLY A 162 -11.78 1.98 -19.83
CA GLY A 162 -10.80 2.47 -20.80
C GLY A 162 -11.37 3.47 -21.81
N LYS A 163 -12.37 4.24 -21.43
CA LYS A 163 -12.95 5.30 -22.27
C LYS A 163 -12.28 6.64 -22.09
N ARG A 164 -11.82 6.95 -20.88
CA ARG A 164 -11.15 8.19 -20.50
C ARG A 164 -10.25 8.00 -19.28
N ASN A 165 -9.41 8.97 -19.00
CA ASN A 165 -8.76 9.02 -17.70
C ASN A 165 -9.78 9.35 -16.62
N LEU A 166 -9.68 8.66 -15.49
CA LEU A 166 -10.50 8.90 -14.30
C LEU A 166 -9.62 9.44 -13.18
N ARG A 167 -10.13 10.43 -12.43
CA ARG A 167 -9.37 11.14 -11.38
C ARG A 167 -10.21 11.43 -10.14
N GLY A 168 -9.53 11.71 -9.03
CA GLY A 168 -10.14 12.33 -7.86
C GLY A 168 -11.03 11.38 -7.04
N TYR A 169 -10.44 10.36 -6.43
CA TYR A 169 -11.13 9.48 -5.49
C TYR A 169 -10.61 9.73 -4.09
N ASN A 170 -11.51 10.03 -3.17
CA ASN A 170 -11.22 10.22 -1.75
C ASN A 170 -12.10 9.29 -0.92
N PHE A 171 -11.53 8.15 -0.45
CA PHE A 171 -12.25 7.13 0.32
C PHE A 171 -11.67 7.07 1.73
N HIS A 172 -12.45 7.49 2.73
CA HIS A 172 -11.95 7.63 4.09
C HIS A 172 -12.99 7.35 5.17
N ASP A 173 -12.49 7.05 6.36
CA ASP A 173 -13.34 6.77 7.53
C ASP A 173 -14.40 5.70 7.27
N LEU A 174 -14.08 4.74 6.38
CA LEU A 174 -14.93 3.61 6.05
C LEU A 174 -14.59 2.43 6.97
N VAL A 175 -15.61 1.62 7.27
CA VAL A 175 -15.44 0.23 7.70
C VAL A 175 -15.80 -0.66 6.52
N VAL A 176 -14.89 -1.54 6.09
CA VAL A 176 -15.14 -2.49 5.00
C VAL A 176 -14.86 -3.90 5.51
N GLU A 177 -15.90 -4.68 5.66
CA GLU A 177 -15.80 -5.97 6.35
C GLU A 177 -16.71 -7.04 5.76
N ASP A 178 -16.43 -8.30 6.10
CA ASP A 178 -17.23 -9.46 5.66
C ASP A 178 -17.37 -9.53 4.13
N ILE A 179 -16.25 -9.50 3.41
CA ILE A 179 -16.26 -9.58 1.93
C ILE A 179 -15.89 -10.98 1.48
N PHE A 180 -16.90 -11.76 1.05
CA PHE A 180 -16.75 -13.15 0.67
C PHE A 180 -17.49 -13.51 -0.62
N PRO A 181 -16.93 -14.42 -1.45
CA PRO A 181 -17.62 -14.97 -2.60
C PRO A 181 -18.61 -16.05 -2.15
N ILE A 182 -19.46 -16.53 -3.05
CA ILE A 182 -20.32 -17.68 -2.78
C ILE A 182 -19.49 -18.97 -2.70
N GLN A 183 -18.46 -19.06 -3.54
CA GLN A 183 -17.50 -20.17 -3.55
C GLN A 183 -16.13 -19.69 -3.97
N ALA A 184 -15.07 -20.24 -3.38
CA ALA A 184 -13.72 -19.97 -3.84
C ALA A 184 -13.43 -20.65 -5.19
N ARG A 185 -12.53 -20.09 -5.96
CA ARG A 185 -12.00 -20.76 -7.16
C ARG A 185 -11.08 -21.91 -6.76
N LYS A 186 -11.08 -23.01 -7.53
CA LYS A 186 -10.14 -24.12 -7.36
C LYS A 186 -8.67 -23.67 -7.36
N SER A 187 -8.36 -22.58 -8.04
CA SER A 187 -7.04 -21.96 -8.03
C SER A 187 -7.12 -20.62 -7.31
N PHE A 188 -6.50 -20.51 -6.15
CA PHE A 188 -6.48 -19.29 -5.33
C PHE A 188 -5.93 -18.07 -6.10
N ASN A 189 -4.98 -18.26 -7.03
CA ASN A 189 -4.44 -17.19 -7.87
C ASN A 189 -5.48 -16.52 -8.78
N LYS A 190 -6.64 -17.12 -8.94
CA LYS A 190 -7.73 -16.59 -9.77
C LYS A 190 -8.89 -16.01 -8.96
N THR A 191 -8.89 -16.21 -7.65
CA THR A 191 -9.92 -15.61 -6.77
C THR A 191 -9.74 -14.10 -6.75
N SER A 192 -10.83 -13.37 -6.97
CA SER A 192 -10.82 -11.91 -6.99
C SER A 192 -11.82 -11.38 -5.97
N VAL A 193 -11.37 -11.29 -4.71
CA VAL A 193 -12.15 -10.75 -3.59
C VAL A 193 -11.38 -9.59 -3.00
N THR A 194 -12.05 -8.45 -2.80
CA THR A 194 -11.37 -7.26 -2.31
C THR A 194 -12.34 -6.35 -1.55
N GLY A 195 -11.88 -5.79 -0.44
CA GLY A 195 -12.62 -4.75 0.25
C GLY A 195 -12.83 -3.51 -0.64
N ILE A 196 -11.75 -2.85 -1.05
CA ILE A 196 -11.78 -1.70 -1.98
C ILE A 196 -10.95 -2.04 -3.22
N ARG A 197 -11.60 -2.10 -4.39
CA ARG A 197 -10.99 -2.50 -5.66
C ARG A 197 -11.02 -1.37 -6.68
N PHE A 198 -9.86 -1.02 -7.21
CA PHE A 198 -9.72 -0.26 -8.45
C PHE A 198 -9.29 -1.21 -9.58
N GLU A 199 -10.00 -1.19 -10.69
CA GLU A 199 -9.71 -2.03 -11.85
C GLU A 199 -9.76 -1.20 -13.14
N THR A 200 -8.59 -0.99 -13.74
CA THR A 200 -8.41 -0.28 -15.01
C THR A 200 -8.14 -1.29 -16.11
N HIS A 201 -9.02 -1.36 -17.08
CA HIS A 201 -8.88 -2.23 -18.23
C HIS A 201 -8.22 -1.50 -19.39
N PRO A 202 -7.18 -2.07 -20.03
CA PRO A 202 -6.67 -1.51 -21.26
C PRO A 202 -7.76 -1.57 -22.33
N ALA A 203 -7.84 -0.53 -23.15
CA ALA A 203 -8.61 -0.60 -24.38
C ALA A 203 -8.21 -1.85 -25.17
N LYS A 204 -9.08 -2.40 -25.98
CA LYS A 204 -8.87 -3.66 -26.75
C LYS A 204 -7.57 -3.71 -27.58
N SER A 205 -6.82 -2.60 -27.65
CA SER A 205 -5.49 -2.49 -28.25
C SER A 205 -4.39 -2.88 -27.25
N LYS A 206 -3.22 -3.25 -27.74
CA LYS A 206 -2.05 -3.65 -26.95
C LYS A 206 -1.48 -2.55 -26.02
N LYS A 207 -1.95 -1.32 -26.14
CA LYS A 207 -1.58 -0.19 -25.28
C LYS A 207 -2.83 0.37 -24.64
N SER A 208 -2.79 0.63 -23.33
CA SER A 208 -3.80 1.44 -22.69
C SER A 208 -3.63 2.89 -23.13
N ALA A 209 -4.75 3.53 -23.51
CA ALA A 209 -4.76 4.96 -23.77
C ALA A 209 -5.11 5.77 -22.52
N TYR A 210 -5.67 5.10 -21.49
CA TYR A 210 -6.28 5.74 -20.34
C TYR A 210 -5.92 5.02 -19.05
N ASN A 211 -5.92 5.75 -17.95
CA ASN A 211 -5.64 5.25 -16.61
C ASN A 211 -6.58 5.86 -15.56
N THR A 212 -6.46 5.34 -14.34
CA THR A 212 -7.12 5.88 -13.16
C THR A 212 -6.07 6.53 -12.27
N GLY A 213 -6.38 7.64 -11.61
CA GLY A 213 -5.41 8.33 -10.77
C GLY A 213 -6.02 9.30 -9.77
N ASP A 214 -5.14 10.00 -9.04
CA ASP A 214 -5.50 10.85 -7.91
C ASP A 214 -6.38 10.09 -6.91
N ILE A 215 -5.87 8.90 -6.51
CA ILE A 215 -6.56 8.00 -5.59
C ILE A 215 -6.01 8.22 -4.19
N TYR A 216 -6.88 8.62 -3.26
CA TYR A 216 -6.57 8.78 -1.86
C TYR A 216 -7.48 7.91 -1.00
N ILE A 217 -6.90 6.90 -0.34
CA ILE A 217 -7.60 5.97 0.54
C ILE A 217 -6.97 6.09 1.92
N HIS A 218 -7.72 6.60 2.90
CA HIS A 218 -7.13 6.89 4.21
C HIS A 218 -8.09 6.73 5.38
N ASN A 219 -7.54 6.47 6.57
CA ASN A 219 -8.30 6.33 7.82
C ASN A 219 -9.41 5.26 7.76
N ASN A 220 -9.25 4.23 6.92
CA ASN A 220 -10.24 3.17 6.81
C ASN A 220 -9.88 1.99 7.71
N PHE A 221 -10.91 1.28 8.16
CA PHE A 221 -10.77 -0.01 8.81
C PHE A 221 -11.30 -1.12 7.90
N LEU A 222 -10.40 -1.99 7.45
CA LEU A 222 -10.72 -3.12 6.59
C LEU A 222 -10.45 -4.41 7.35
N ARG A 223 -11.40 -5.34 7.34
CA ARG A 223 -11.21 -6.63 8.00
C ARG A 223 -12.05 -7.73 7.38
N HIS A 224 -11.66 -8.97 7.67
CA HIS A 224 -12.43 -10.16 7.35
C HIS A 224 -12.83 -10.19 5.86
N THR A 225 -11.80 -10.18 5.00
CA THR A 225 -11.95 -10.28 3.54
C THR A 225 -11.30 -11.57 3.04
N ALA A 226 -11.94 -12.28 2.11
CA ALA A 226 -11.43 -13.56 1.64
C ALA A 226 -10.07 -13.49 0.94
N ARG A 227 -9.64 -12.29 0.50
CA ARG A 227 -8.32 -12.11 -0.11
C ARG A 227 -7.70 -10.74 0.19
N PHE A 228 -8.06 -9.69 -0.52
CA PHE A 228 -7.40 -8.37 -0.41
C PHE A 228 -8.22 -7.39 0.44
N GLY A 229 -7.54 -6.58 1.25
CA GLY A 229 -8.15 -5.39 1.82
C GLY A 229 -8.36 -4.32 0.74
N ILE A 230 -7.28 -3.81 0.16
CA ILE A 230 -7.28 -2.81 -0.91
C ILE A 230 -6.47 -3.35 -2.09
N ALA A 231 -6.97 -3.23 -3.31
CA ALA A 231 -6.21 -3.64 -4.48
C ALA A 231 -6.44 -2.72 -5.69
N LEU A 232 -5.32 -2.23 -6.23
CA LEU A 232 -5.27 -1.55 -7.50
C LEU A 232 -4.75 -2.50 -8.57
N ARG A 233 -5.43 -2.55 -9.71
CA ARG A 233 -5.03 -3.40 -10.82
C ARG A 233 -5.21 -2.72 -12.16
N HIS A 234 -4.12 -2.37 -12.77
CA HIS A 234 -4.10 -1.92 -14.16
C HIS A 234 -3.97 -3.11 -15.11
N GLY A 235 -4.85 -3.22 -16.11
CA GLY A 235 -4.89 -4.35 -17.05
C GLY A 235 -3.62 -4.53 -17.86
N SER A 236 -2.94 -3.44 -18.23
CA SER A 236 -1.63 -3.47 -18.92
C SER A 236 -0.55 -4.19 -18.13
N SER A 237 -0.68 -4.31 -16.83
CA SER A 237 0.30 -4.99 -15.98
C SER A 237 0.53 -6.45 -16.38
N HIS A 238 -0.43 -7.08 -17.04
CA HIS A 238 -0.38 -8.47 -17.49
C HIS A 238 -0.08 -8.63 -18.99
N ILE A 239 0.00 -7.54 -19.76
CA ILE A 239 0.23 -7.60 -21.21
C ILE A 239 1.74 -7.66 -21.47
N LYS A 240 2.16 -8.65 -22.27
CA LYS A 240 3.57 -8.84 -22.64
C LYS A 240 4.01 -7.70 -23.56
N GLY A 241 5.11 -7.02 -23.22
CA GLY A 241 5.73 -5.99 -24.07
C GLY A 241 5.10 -4.61 -24.01
N VAL A 242 4.06 -4.39 -23.21
CA VAL A 242 3.42 -3.08 -23.03
C VAL A 242 3.84 -2.49 -21.71
N ARG A 243 4.92 -1.70 -21.72
CA ARG A 243 5.30 -0.85 -20.58
C ARG A 243 6.30 0.20 -21.01
N GLY A 244 5.95 1.41 -20.77
CA GLY A 244 6.80 2.55 -21.05
C GLY A 244 6.10 3.89 -20.87
N SER A 245 4.80 3.95 -21.05
CA SER A 245 4.03 5.18 -20.88
C SER A 245 3.26 5.21 -19.56
N VAL A 246 2.99 6.41 -19.06
CA VAL A 246 2.19 6.63 -17.84
C VAL A 246 0.80 6.01 -17.96
N SER A 247 0.23 5.96 -19.18
CA SER A 247 -1.08 5.36 -19.44
C SER A 247 -1.14 3.84 -19.20
N ASP A 248 0.00 3.18 -19.02
CA ASP A 248 0.05 1.75 -18.70
C ASP A 248 -0.07 1.46 -17.19
N TYR A 249 -0.30 2.48 -16.37
CA TYR A 249 -0.35 2.41 -14.91
C TYR A 249 -1.51 3.23 -14.36
N ASP A 250 -2.04 2.83 -13.21
CA ASP A 250 -2.79 3.75 -12.35
C ASP A 250 -1.80 4.70 -11.68
N VAL A 251 -2.16 5.97 -11.48
CA VAL A 251 -1.21 7.02 -11.13
C VAL A 251 -1.58 7.78 -9.86
N ASP A 252 -0.54 8.25 -9.15
CA ASP A 252 -0.67 9.12 -7.98
C ASP A 252 -1.62 8.54 -6.91
N VAL A 253 -1.24 7.36 -6.41
CA VAL A 253 -2.00 6.58 -5.44
C VAL A 253 -1.44 6.79 -4.04
N ARG A 254 -2.28 7.22 -3.11
CA ARG A 254 -1.96 7.37 -1.69
C ARG A 254 -2.86 6.46 -0.85
N ILE A 255 -2.24 5.56 -0.09
CA ILE A 255 -2.91 4.70 0.89
C ILE A 255 -2.27 4.99 2.24
N ILE A 256 -2.97 5.76 3.09
CA ILE A 256 -2.37 6.36 4.30
C ILE A 256 -3.26 6.09 5.52
N ASN A 257 -2.63 5.70 6.63
CA ASN A 257 -3.29 5.55 7.93
C ASN A 257 -4.52 4.63 7.91
N ASN A 258 -4.46 3.52 7.16
CA ASN A 258 -5.50 2.51 7.19
C ASN A 258 -5.11 1.37 8.13
N ARG A 259 -6.10 0.77 8.76
CA ARG A 259 -5.95 -0.49 9.49
C ARG A 259 -6.59 -1.60 8.68
N CYS A 260 -5.83 -2.64 8.40
CA CYS A 260 -6.31 -3.82 7.67
C CYS A 260 -5.92 -5.07 8.45
N GLU A 261 -6.92 -5.90 8.79
CA GLU A 261 -6.69 -7.09 9.60
C GLU A 261 -7.53 -8.28 9.18
N ASP A 262 -7.06 -9.48 9.56
CA ASP A 262 -7.76 -10.75 9.30
C ASP A 262 -8.21 -10.90 7.85
N THR A 263 -7.26 -10.79 6.94
CA THR A 263 -7.52 -11.06 5.52
C THR A 263 -7.09 -12.47 5.14
N GLY A 264 -7.76 -13.07 4.16
CA GLY A 264 -7.34 -14.34 3.57
C GLY A 264 -6.18 -14.20 2.58
N GLY A 265 -5.75 -12.96 2.32
CA GLY A 265 -4.65 -12.63 1.44
C GLY A 265 -3.92 -11.37 1.86
N THR A 266 -3.29 -10.70 0.92
CA THR A 266 -2.54 -9.47 1.15
C THR A 266 -3.46 -8.29 1.47
N CYS A 267 -3.11 -7.48 2.46
CA CYS A 267 -3.89 -6.29 2.79
C CYS A 267 -3.89 -5.26 1.66
N VAL A 268 -2.74 -4.87 1.14
CA VAL A 268 -2.64 -3.86 0.06
C VAL A 268 -1.88 -4.40 -1.14
N LEU A 269 -2.48 -4.33 -2.33
CA LEU A 269 -1.85 -4.69 -3.61
C LEU A 269 -1.75 -3.48 -4.54
N PHE A 270 -0.52 -3.12 -4.91
CA PHE A 270 -0.24 -2.27 -6.07
C PHE A 270 0.14 -3.13 -7.27
N ASN A 271 -0.71 -3.23 -8.26
CA ASN A 271 -0.44 -3.96 -9.49
C ASN A 271 -0.55 -3.04 -10.70
N GLY A 272 0.60 -2.54 -11.13
CA GLY A 272 0.68 -1.54 -12.21
C GLY A 272 0.34 -0.14 -11.71
N VAL A 273 1.02 0.33 -10.68
CA VAL A 273 0.92 1.70 -10.15
C VAL A 273 2.19 2.49 -10.51
N TRP A 274 2.03 3.72 -10.93
CA TRP A 274 3.10 4.71 -11.10
C TRP A 274 2.86 5.89 -10.15
N ASN A 275 3.80 6.13 -9.27
CA ASN A 275 3.71 6.96 -8.09
C ASN A 275 2.70 6.40 -7.06
N GLY A 276 3.18 5.51 -6.21
CA GLY A 276 2.40 4.92 -5.12
C GLY A 276 3.04 5.21 -3.77
N LEU A 277 2.27 5.81 -2.87
CA LEU A 277 2.65 6.08 -1.48
C LEU A 277 1.82 5.21 -0.55
N LEU A 278 2.50 4.38 0.24
CA LEU A 278 1.93 3.55 1.28
C LEU A 278 2.54 3.96 2.61
N GLU A 279 1.79 4.66 3.46
CA GLU A 279 2.34 5.31 4.65
C GLU A 279 1.44 5.16 5.88
N LYS A 280 2.05 4.88 7.03
CA LYS A 280 1.35 4.83 8.34
C LYS A 280 0.19 3.84 8.40
N ASN A 281 0.24 2.75 7.63
CA ASN A 281 -0.80 1.72 7.68
C ASN A 281 -0.42 0.61 8.67
N SER A 282 -1.45 -0.06 9.21
CA SER A 282 -1.30 -1.24 10.04
C SER A 282 -1.88 -2.46 9.33
N PHE A 283 -1.06 -3.48 9.11
CA PHE A 283 -1.42 -4.74 8.47
C PHE A 283 -1.29 -5.86 9.51
N ILE A 284 -2.41 -6.36 9.99
CA ILE A 284 -2.45 -7.32 11.08
C ILE A 284 -3.02 -8.64 10.56
N ARG A 285 -2.25 -9.72 10.68
CA ARG A 285 -2.64 -11.08 10.28
C ARG A 285 -3.09 -11.20 8.82
N SER A 286 -2.32 -10.59 7.91
CA SER A 286 -2.52 -10.75 6.46
C SER A 286 -2.35 -12.21 6.04
N GLY A 287 -3.30 -12.78 5.31
CA GLY A 287 -3.29 -14.18 4.89
C GLY A 287 -3.61 -15.19 5.99
N ALA A 288 -3.76 -14.74 7.24
CA ALA A 288 -3.96 -15.61 8.39
C ALA A 288 -5.41 -16.06 8.60
N MET A 289 -6.38 -15.33 8.04
CA MET A 289 -7.77 -15.71 8.18
C MET A 289 -8.06 -16.99 7.41
N VAL A 290 -8.65 -17.96 8.11
CA VAL A 290 -9.08 -19.24 7.56
C VAL A 290 -10.59 -19.30 7.57
N GLU A 291 -11.20 -19.04 6.44
CA GLU A 291 -12.63 -19.30 6.22
C GLU A 291 -12.74 -20.51 5.29
N PRO A 292 -13.30 -21.65 5.77
CA PRO A 292 -13.27 -22.89 5.02
C PRO A 292 -13.81 -22.73 3.60
N ASN A 293 -13.01 -23.11 2.61
CA ASN A 293 -13.31 -23.04 1.17
C ASN A 293 -13.60 -21.66 0.60
N LEU A 294 -13.40 -20.57 1.35
CA LEU A 294 -13.67 -19.22 0.87
C LEU A 294 -12.43 -18.32 0.84
N SER A 295 -11.50 -18.47 1.79
CA SER A 295 -10.29 -17.65 1.88
C SER A 295 -9.12 -18.19 1.04
N VAL A 296 -8.17 -17.32 0.72
CA VAL A 296 -6.99 -17.66 -0.10
C VAL A 296 -5.83 -18.19 0.74
N ASN A 297 -5.70 -17.78 1.99
CA ASN A 297 -4.69 -18.18 2.98
C ASN A 297 -3.27 -17.99 2.45
N ARG A 298 -3.00 -16.81 1.89
CA ARG A 298 -1.70 -16.41 1.38
C ARG A 298 -1.61 -14.89 1.30
N GLY A 299 -0.79 -14.26 2.10
CA GLY A 299 -0.71 -12.81 2.05
C GLY A 299 0.47 -12.22 2.78
N SER A 300 0.93 -11.10 2.30
CA SER A 300 1.84 -10.16 2.95
C SER A 300 1.06 -8.94 3.42
N GLY A 301 1.65 -8.10 4.25
CA GLY A 301 1.05 -6.82 4.59
C GLY A 301 0.79 -5.99 3.33
N ALA A 302 1.83 -5.74 2.55
CA ALA A 302 1.73 -5.06 1.25
C ALA A 302 2.47 -5.81 0.15
N TRP A 303 1.98 -5.67 -1.09
CA TRP A 303 2.52 -6.33 -2.26
C TRP A 303 2.62 -5.36 -3.44
N PHE A 304 3.84 -5.14 -3.95
CA PHE A 304 4.12 -4.29 -5.11
C PHE A 304 4.50 -5.13 -6.31
N PHE A 305 3.72 -5.01 -7.38
CA PHE A 305 3.88 -5.84 -8.56
C PHE A 305 3.90 -4.97 -9.81
N ARG A 306 5.02 -5.05 -10.55
CA ARG A 306 5.17 -4.31 -11.80
C ARG A 306 4.77 -2.84 -11.69
N SER A 307 5.21 -2.18 -10.68
CA SER A 307 4.91 -0.79 -10.36
C SER A 307 6.16 0.09 -10.45
N LYS A 308 6.00 1.39 -10.41
CA LYS A 308 7.07 2.36 -10.60
C LYS A 308 6.95 3.53 -9.63
N ASN A 309 8.07 3.99 -9.08
CA ASN A 309 8.12 5.01 -8.05
C ASN A 309 7.20 4.66 -6.88
N ILE A 310 7.59 3.69 -6.07
CA ILE A 310 6.82 3.25 -4.91
C ILE A 310 7.57 3.60 -3.63
N VAL A 311 6.86 4.21 -2.69
CA VAL A 311 7.33 4.42 -1.31
C VAL A 311 6.43 3.66 -0.36
N ALA A 312 7.04 2.83 0.49
CA ALA A 312 6.38 2.20 1.63
C ALA A 312 7.13 2.60 2.90
N GLN A 313 6.50 3.42 3.74
CA GLN A 313 7.16 3.95 4.94
C GLN A 313 6.21 4.07 6.13
N HIS A 314 6.81 3.96 7.34
CA HIS A 314 6.09 4.07 8.61
C HIS A 314 4.90 3.12 8.74
N ASN A 315 4.94 1.96 8.07
CA ASN A 315 3.89 0.96 8.19
C ASN A 315 4.26 -0.08 9.25
N VAL A 316 3.25 -0.67 9.85
CA VAL A 316 3.37 -1.78 10.78
C VAL A 316 2.76 -3.03 10.15
N ALA A 317 3.49 -4.16 10.14
CA ALA A 317 3.02 -5.43 9.61
C ALA A 317 3.26 -6.56 10.61
N ILE A 318 2.18 -7.16 11.14
CA ILE A 318 2.25 -8.16 12.21
C ILE A 318 1.49 -9.42 11.82
N GLY A 319 2.16 -10.57 11.98
CA GLY A 319 1.50 -11.87 11.94
C GLY A 319 1.03 -12.33 10.57
N SER A 320 1.68 -11.94 9.47
CA SER A 320 1.35 -12.44 8.13
C SER A 320 1.58 -13.94 8.02
N ARG A 321 0.64 -14.67 7.41
CA ARG A 321 0.64 -16.14 7.32
C ARG A 321 0.30 -16.62 5.91
N GLY A 322 0.53 -17.89 5.65
CA GLY A 322 0.07 -18.59 4.45
C GLY A 322 1.14 -19.44 3.75
N HIS A 323 0.75 -20.17 2.73
CA HIS A 323 1.62 -21.15 2.04
C HIS A 323 2.87 -20.56 1.40
N ASN A 324 2.80 -19.31 0.94
CA ASN A 324 3.88 -18.58 0.26
C ASN A 324 3.78 -17.11 0.65
N ASP A 325 4.76 -16.30 0.23
CA ASP A 325 4.86 -14.89 0.56
C ASP A 325 4.85 -14.71 2.08
N SER A 326 3.90 -14.00 2.67
CA SER A 326 3.74 -13.82 4.13
C SER A 326 4.84 -12.98 4.76
N ALA A 327 5.31 -11.99 4.04
CA ALA A 327 6.22 -10.95 4.53
C ALA A 327 5.43 -9.73 5.05
N GLY A 328 6.09 -8.85 5.78
CA GLY A 328 5.53 -7.53 6.05
C GLY A 328 5.34 -6.74 4.76
N MET A 329 6.43 -6.52 4.02
CA MET A 329 6.45 -5.88 2.70
C MET A 329 6.98 -6.85 1.65
N HIS A 330 6.32 -6.92 0.49
CA HIS A 330 6.68 -7.79 -0.61
C HIS A 330 6.92 -6.99 -1.89
N VAL A 331 8.19 -6.83 -2.29
CA VAL A 331 8.58 -6.26 -3.58
C VAL A 331 8.65 -7.39 -4.60
N ASP A 332 7.50 -7.73 -5.21
CA ASP A 332 7.40 -8.77 -6.24
C ASP A 332 8.14 -8.33 -7.52
N PHE A 333 8.06 -9.08 -8.60
CA PHE A 333 8.90 -8.84 -9.76
C PHE A 333 8.44 -7.67 -10.66
N GLY A 334 9.43 -7.01 -11.24
CA GLY A 334 9.27 -6.06 -12.33
C GLY A 334 8.91 -4.63 -11.88
N ASN A 335 9.25 -4.25 -10.67
CA ASN A 335 9.14 -2.88 -10.20
C ASN A 335 10.39 -2.05 -10.57
N GLU A 336 10.26 -0.74 -10.58
CA GLU A 336 11.35 0.21 -10.79
C GLU A 336 11.25 1.35 -9.79
N ASN A 337 12.37 1.69 -9.14
CA ASN A 337 12.48 2.79 -8.20
C ASN A 337 11.53 2.63 -7.00
N VAL A 338 11.89 1.69 -6.11
CA VAL A 338 11.12 1.36 -4.91
C VAL A 338 11.92 1.74 -3.67
N LEU A 339 11.29 2.42 -2.73
CA LEU A 339 11.82 2.77 -1.42
C LEU A 339 10.95 2.15 -0.33
N VAL A 340 11.55 1.28 0.47
CA VAL A 340 10.94 0.68 1.68
C VAL A 340 11.73 1.14 2.88
N GLN A 341 11.16 2.00 3.72
CA GLN A 341 11.88 2.59 4.85
C GLN A 341 10.99 2.81 6.07
N TYR A 342 11.61 2.81 7.26
CA TYR A 342 10.95 3.13 8.53
C TYR A 342 9.73 2.26 8.83
N ASN A 343 9.71 1.02 8.35
CA ASN A 343 8.62 0.09 8.64
C ASN A 343 9.01 -0.82 9.80
N PHE A 344 8.02 -1.22 10.57
CA PHE A 344 8.14 -2.24 11.59
C PHE A 344 7.40 -3.51 11.16
N SER A 345 8.07 -4.64 11.20
CA SER A 345 7.47 -5.95 10.93
C SER A 345 7.75 -6.92 12.09
N PHE A 346 6.72 -7.68 12.47
CA PHE A 346 6.81 -8.60 13.60
C PHE A 346 6.05 -9.90 13.33
N ASP A 347 6.71 -11.03 13.57
CA ASP A 347 6.10 -12.37 13.51
C ASP A 347 5.44 -12.69 12.17
N ASN A 348 6.02 -12.25 11.07
CA ASN A 348 5.58 -12.64 9.73
C ASN A 348 6.32 -13.92 9.31
N GLU A 349 5.59 -15.02 9.08
CA GLU A 349 6.23 -16.32 8.93
C GLU A 349 7.09 -16.48 7.67
N GLY A 350 6.88 -15.63 6.66
CA GLY A 350 7.52 -15.78 5.37
C GLY A 350 8.92 -15.20 5.30
N TYR A 351 9.05 -13.89 5.30
CA TYR A 351 10.31 -13.24 4.99
C TYR A 351 10.46 -11.90 5.73
N GLY A 352 11.68 -11.62 6.21
CA GLY A 352 12.03 -10.31 6.76
C GLY A 352 12.18 -9.26 5.66
N THR A 353 12.99 -9.57 4.64
CA THR A 353 13.07 -8.78 3.40
C THR A 353 12.70 -9.66 2.22
N GLU A 354 11.76 -9.23 1.37
CA GLU A 354 11.35 -9.98 0.18
C GLU A 354 11.42 -9.11 -1.08
N ILE A 355 12.38 -9.42 -1.97
CA ILE A 355 12.60 -8.77 -3.25
C ILE A 355 12.72 -9.84 -4.33
N LEU A 356 11.73 -9.95 -5.21
CA LEU A 356 11.77 -10.91 -6.30
C LEU A 356 12.52 -10.37 -7.53
N GLY A 357 12.44 -11.05 -8.66
CA GLY A 357 13.28 -10.77 -9.82
C GLY A 357 12.87 -9.59 -10.68
N LYS A 358 13.73 -9.18 -11.59
CA LYS A 358 13.48 -8.12 -12.59
C LYS A 358 13.11 -6.75 -12.01
N ASN A 359 13.45 -6.47 -10.75
CA ASN A 359 13.35 -5.15 -10.19
C ASN A 359 14.59 -4.31 -10.52
N LYS A 360 14.47 -2.99 -10.41
CA LYS A 360 15.57 -2.06 -10.63
C LYS A 360 15.47 -0.88 -9.67
N ASN A 361 16.59 -0.56 -9.01
CA ASN A 361 16.68 0.48 -8.00
C ASN A 361 15.68 0.25 -6.87
N VAL A 362 16.00 -0.72 -6.00
CA VAL A 362 15.24 -1.03 -4.78
C VAL A 362 16.07 -0.63 -3.58
N ILE A 363 15.54 0.27 -2.77
CA ILE A 363 16.15 0.76 -1.55
C ILE A 363 15.32 0.25 -0.38
N TRP A 364 15.97 -0.50 0.53
CA TRP A 364 15.38 -1.07 1.74
C TRP A 364 16.22 -0.63 2.93
N ARG A 365 15.75 0.35 3.68
CA ARG A 365 16.56 1.00 4.71
C ARG A 365 15.77 1.37 5.96
N TYR A 366 16.44 1.41 7.09
CA TYR A 366 15.89 1.83 8.38
C TYR A 366 14.58 1.11 8.77
N ASN A 367 14.46 -0.17 8.42
CA ASN A 367 13.34 -0.99 8.83
C ASN A 367 13.74 -1.89 10.01
N ILE A 368 12.77 -2.23 10.84
CA ILE A 368 12.93 -3.22 11.91
C ILE A 368 12.10 -4.45 11.55
N SER A 369 12.75 -5.62 11.50
CA SER A 369 12.15 -6.92 11.22
C SER A 369 12.42 -7.85 12.41
N VAL A 370 11.38 -8.24 13.11
CA VAL A 370 11.48 -9.01 14.34
C VAL A 370 10.74 -10.32 14.20
N HIS A 371 11.43 -11.42 14.44
CA HIS A 371 10.87 -12.77 14.40
C HIS A 371 10.17 -13.10 13.06
N ASP A 372 10.59 -12.44 11.99
CA ASP A 372 10.13 -12.73 10.64
C ASP A 372 10.90 -13.93 10.05
N GLY A 373 10.28 -14.65 9.10
CA GLY A 373 10.95 -15.75 8.42
C GLY A 373 10.94 -17.08 9.18
N THR A 374 10.02 -17.29 10.07
CA THR A 374 9.94 -18.47 10.96
C THR A 374 9.30 -19.71 10.33
N ARG A 375 8.78 -19.63 9.08
CA ARG A 375 8.06 -20.73 8.44
C ARG A 375 8.92 -21.97 8.22
N LEU A 376 8.45 -23.10 8.74
CA LEU A 376 9.07 -24.41 8.57
C LEU A 376 8.47 -25.17 7.39
N VAL A 377 9.30 -25.89 6.64
CA VAL A 377 8.86 -26.78 5.54
C VAL A 377 8.26 -28.07 6.11
N GLY A 378 7.20 -28.54 5.47
CA GLY A 378 6.56 -29.83 5.79
C GLY A 378 5.61 -29.79 6.99
N VAL A 379 5.44 -28.65 7.64
CA VAL A 379 4.51 -28.47 8.76
C VAL A 379 3.08 -28.34 8.24
N GLU A 380 2.15 -29.06 8.86
CA GLU A 380 0.71 -28.92 8.58
C GLU A 380 0.22 -27.52 8.92
N ARG A 381 -0.67 -27.03 8.09
CA ARG A 381 -1.21 -25.68 8.21
C ARG A 381 -2.69 -25.69 8.58
N PRO A 382 -3.15 -24.69 9.34
CA PRO A 382 -4.56 -24.61 9.74
C PRO A 382 -5.54 -24.63 8.56
N GLU A 383 -5.12 -24.05 7.43
CA GLU A 383 -5.89 -24.02 6.18
C GLU A 383 -5.81 -25.31 5.35
N GLY A 384 -5.07 -26.30 5.81
CA GLY A 384 -4.81 -27.57 5.14
C GLY A 384 -3.55 -27.56 4.27
N GLY A 385 -2.98 -28.75 4.08
CA GLY A 385 -1.71 -28.95 3.35
C GLY A 385 -0.47 -28.59 4.17
N LYS A 386 0.69 -28.70 3.54
CA LYS A 386 2.00 -28.46 4.18
C LYS A 386 2.72 -27.28 3.56
N SER A 387 3.47 -26.55 4.39
CA SER A 387 4.36 -25.51 3.91
C SER A 387 5.43 -26.07 2.99
N SER A 388 5.60 -25.51 1.80
CA SER A 388 6.58 -25.93 0.79
C SER A 388 7.80 -25.00 0.67
N PHE A 389 7.74 -23.81 1.23
CA PHE A 389 8.81 -22.82 1.19
C PHE A 389 9.25 -22.44 2.60
N PRO A 390 10.57 -22.52 2.90
CA PRO A 390 11.09 -22.11 4.20
C PRO A 390 11.02 -20.58 4.36
N GLY A 391 10.95 -20.14 5.59
CA GLY A 391 11.14 -18.75 5.96
C GLY A 391 12.58 -18.29 5.71
N LYS A 392 12.76 -16.99 5.48
CA LYS A 392 14.07 -16.37 5.25
C LYS A 392 14.15 -14.99 5.89
N THR A 393 15.29 -14.68 6.46
CA THR A 393 15.56 -13.30 6.89
C THR A 393 15.70 -12.38 5.69
N LEU A 394 16.55 -12.80 4.73
CA LEU A 394 16.77 -12.08 3.47
C LEU A 394 16.38 -12.98 2.29
N PHE A 395 15.43 -12.52 1.50
CA PHE A 395 14.98 -13.20 0.30
C PHE A 395 15.06 -12.27 -0.91
N VAL A 396 16.21 -12.23 -1.55
CA VAL A 396 16.41 -11.62 -2.87
C VAL A 396 16.48 -12.72 -3.91
N SER A 397 15.47 -12.82 -4.77
CA SER A 397 15.32 -13.92 -5.74
C SER A 397 15.31 -13.39 -7.16
N ASP A 398 15.73 -14.23 -8.12
CA ASP A 398 15.59 -13.96 -9.56
C ASP A 398 14.22 -14.32 -10.13
N PHE A 399 13.28 -14.73 -9.27
CA PHE A 399 11.95 -15.16 -9.73
C PHE A 399 11.21 -14.04 -10.45
N SER A 400 10.91 -14.27 -11.71
CA SER A 400 10.09 -13.40 -12.55
C SER A 400 9.47 -14.20 -13.70
N LYS A 401 8.47 -13.64 -14.39
CA LYS A 401 7.83 -14.30 -15.53
C LYS A 401 7.95 -13.45 -16.80
N PRO A 402 8.09 -14.03 -17.99
CA PRO A 402 8.11 -15.49 -18.30
C PRO A 402 9.46 -16.17 -18.06
N LYS A 403 10.52 -15.42 -17.77
CA LYS A 403 11.89 -15.93 -17.51
C LYS A 403 12.34 -15.44 -16.14
N ARG A 404 13.18 -16.23 -15.47
CA ARG A 404 13.90 -15.80 -14.27
C ARG A 404 14.93 -14.75 -14.67
N ILE A 405 14.89 -13.60 -14.01
CA ILE A 405 15.77 -12.46 -14.26
C ILE A 405 16.12 -11.84 -12.92
N GLN A 406 17.40 -11.76 -12.62
CA GLN A 406 17.86 -11.10 -11.39
C GLN A 406 17.44 -9.65 -11.35
N SER A 407 17.08 -9.19 -10.17
CA SER A 407 16.95 -7.77 -9.87
C SER A 407 18.31 -7.11 -9.77
N LYS A 408 18.41 -5.81 -10.00
CA LYS A 408 19.65 -5.06 -9.98
C LYS A 408 19.53 -3.70 -9.29
N ASP A 409 20.67 -3.16 -8.89
CA ASP A 409 20.73 -1.91 -8.14
C ASP A 409 19.90 -2.04 -6.84
N ILE A 410 20.27 -3.01 -5.98
CA ILE A 410 19.55 -3.33 -4.74
C ILE A 410 20.39 -2.87 -3.56
N TYR A 411 19.78 -2.09 -2.69
CA TYR A 411 20.42 -1.50 -1.51
C TYR A 411 19.63 -1.87 -0.27
N ILE A 412 20.25 -2.66 0.63
CA ILE A 412 19.68 -3.09 1.90
C ILE A 412 20.61 -2.58 2.99
N TYR A 413 20.24 -1.51 3.69
CA TYR A 413 21.15 -0.90 4.65
C TYR A 413 20.44 -0.25 5.85
N ASN A 414 21.15 -0.17 6.94
CA ASN A 414 20.66 0.40 8.18
C ASN A 414 19.32 -0.23 8.63
N ASN A 415 19.16 -1.55 8.47
CA ASN A 415 18.01 -2.28 8.99
C ASN A 415 18.41 -3.07 10.25
N THR A 416 17.45 -3.32 11.11
CA THR A 416 17.59 -4.22 12.27
C THR A 416 16.77 -5.48 12.02
N TYR A 417 17.42 -6.65 12.10
CA TYR A 417 16.80 -7.96 11.99
C TYR A 417 17.01 -8.72 13.30
N VAL A 418 15.91 -9.10 13.95
CA VAL A 418 15.93 -9.92 15.16
C VAL A 418 15.33 -11.28 14.84
N ILE A 419 16.11 -12.32 15.02
CA ILE A 419 15.76 -13.70 14.68
C ILE A 419 15.27 -14.41 15.94
N ALA A 420 14.08 -15.01 15.85
CA ALA A 420 13.43 -15.67 16.97
C ALA A 420 14.22 -16.85 17.51
N ALA A 421 14.17 -17.06 18.82
CA ALA A 421 14.57 -18.30 19.46
C ALA A 421 13.92 -19.51 18.77
N SER A 422 14.62 -20.63 18.68
CA SER A 422 14.14 -21.87 18.02
C SER A 422 13.84 -21.74 16.50
N SER A 423 14.24 -20.67 15.82
CA SER A 423 14.14 -20.53 14.37
C SER A 423 15.52 -20.54 13.70
N ASP A 424 15.53 -20.86 12.41
CA ASP A 424 16.73 -20.83 11.56
C ASP A 424 16.35 -20.37 10.14
N PRO A 425 15.95 -19.10 9.98
CA PRO A 425 15.59 -18.57 8.69
C PRO A 425 16.80 -18.55 7.73
N LEU A 426 16.53 -18.89 6.48
CA LEU A 426 17.56 -18.95 5.46
C LEU A 426 17.92 -17.56 4.92
N VAL A 427 19.02 -17.51 4.17
CA VAL A 427 19.48 -16.33 3.43
C VAL A 427 19.59 -16.66 1.95
N GLU A 428 18.90 -15.93 1.09
CA GLU A 428 19.02 -16.03 -0.36
C GLU A 428 19.27 -14.66 -0.97
N LEU A 429 20.43 -14.49 -1.61
CA LEU A 429 20.89 -13.25 -2.22
C LEU A 429 21.18 -13.49 -3.70
N ASN A 430 20.15 -13.51 -4.53
CA ASN A 430 20.20 -13.78 -5.96
C ASN A 430 19.82 -12.55 -6.80
N GLY A 431 20.59 -11.49 -6.65
CA GLY A 431 20.48 -10.25 -7.40
C GLY A 431 21.80 -9.85 -8.05
N ARG A 432 21.84 -8.69 -8.67
CA ARG A 432 23.05 -8.04 -9.24
C ARG A 432 23.21 -6.64 -8.68
N ASP A 433 24.46 -6.21 -8.52
CA ASP A 433 24.76 -4.90 -7.96
C ASP A 433 23.98 -4.70 -6.64
N MET A 434 24.17 -5.68 -5.73
CA MET A 434 23.55 -5.67 -4.40
C MET A 434 24.51 -5.10 -3.38
N HIS A 435 23.95 -4.30 -2.49
CA HIS A 435 24.69 -3.65 -1.42
C HIS A 435 23.97 -3.93 -0.10
N LEU A 436 24.71 -4.54 0.86
CA LEU A 436 24.24 -4.82 2.21
C LEU A 436 25.15 -4.11 3.20
N TRP A 437 24.77 -2.96 3.71
CA TRP A 437 25.59 -2.11 4.52
C TRP A 437 24.96 -1.77 5.87
N ASN A 438 25.78 -1.77 6.92
CA ASN A 438 25.40 -1.27 8.24
C ASN A 438 24.08 -1.87 8.79
N ASN A 439 23.71 -3.09 8.39
CA ASN A 439 22.57 -3.77 9.00
C ASN A 439 22.99 -4.42 10.33
N LEU A 440 22.03 -4.54 11.22
CA LEU A 440 22.18 -5.24 12.48
C LEU A 440 21.40 -6.56 12.44
N PHE A 441 22.07 -7.67 12.65
CA PHE A 441 21.50 -9.01 12.77
C PHE A 441 21.69 -9.52 14.18
N VAL A 442 20.60 -9.73 14.90
CA VAL A 442 20.59 -10.25 16.27
C VAL A 442 19.81 -11.54 16.30
N VAL A 443 20.41 -12.58 16.87
CA VAL A 443 19.77 -13.88 17.04
C VAL A 443 19.51 -14.09 18.52
N ASP A 444 18.24 -14.27 18.88
CA ASP A 444 17.84 -14.57 20.25
C ASP A 444 18.40 -15.92 20.71
N ASP A 445 18.59 -16.08 22.01
CA ASP A 445 19.17 -17.29 22.60
C ASP A 445 18.38 -18.54 22.20
N GLY A 446 19.08 -19.53 21.63
CA GLY A 446 18.51 -20.76 21.12
C GLY A 446 17.99 -20.69 19.68
N GLY A 447 18.06 -19.51 19.06
CA GLY A 447 17.84 -19.33 17.62
C GLY A 447 19.11 -19.50 16.81
N ARG A 448 18.99 -19.51 15.49
CA ARG A 448 20.09 -19.50 14.54
C ARG A 448 19.69 -18.75 13.28
N MET A 449 20.64 -18.19 12.56
CA MET A 449 20.41 -17.55 11.27
C MET A 449 21.34 -18.11 10.19
N GLY A 450 20.76 -18.51 9.06
CA GLY A 450 21.53 -18.78 7.85
C GLY A 450 22.20 -20.16 7.82
N ALA A 451 21.57 -21.22 8.32
CA ALA A 451 22.04 -22.60 8.08
C ALA A 451 22.31 -22.86 6.59
N LYS A 452 21.51 -22.25 5.72
CA LYS A 452 21.75 -22.23 4.29
C LYS A 452 21.82 -20.79 3.78
N VAL A 453 22.97 -20.42 3.25
CA VAL A 453 23.22 -19.18 2.55
C VAL A 453 23.37 -19.46 1.06
N THR A 454 22.56 -18.83 0.23
CA THR A 454 22.64 -18.95 -1.23
C THR A 454 22.93 -17.59 -1.83
N VAL A 455 24.04 -17.47 -2.56
CA VAL A 455 24.37 -16.27 -3.33
C VAL A 455 24.32 -16.64 -4.81
N GLY A 456 23.46 -15.97 -5.57
CA GLY A 456 23.32 -16.20 -7.01
C GLY A 456 24.46 -15.52 -7.76
N TRP A 457 25.23 -16.32 -8.49
CA TRP A 457 26.40 -15.86 -9.23
C TRP A 457 26.14 -15.91 -10.75
N GLN A 458 26.04 -14.77 -11.40
CA GLN A 458 26.03 -14.67 -12.85
C GLN A 458 26.88 -13.47 -13.30
N GLY A 459 28.20 -13.67 -13.35
CA GLY A 459 29.19 -12.78 -13.98
C GLY A 459 29.15 -11.29 -13.55
N GLY A 460 30.17 -10.83 -12.83
CA GLY A 460 30.33 -9.45 -12.36
C GLY A 460 30.30 -9.28 -10.84
N LYS A 461 30.46 -8.08 -10.31
CA LYS A 461 30.28 -7.76 -8.89
C LYS A 461 28.81 -7.99 -8.50
N VAL A 462 28.57 -9.00 -7.70
CA VAL A 462 27.21 -9.46 -7.37
C VAL A 462 26.78 -8.88 -6.04
N LEU A 463 27.68 -8.81 -5.07
CA LEU A 463 27.41 -8.44 -3.70
C LEU A 463 28.55 -7.58 -3.13
N ASP A 464 28.19 -6.44 -2.61
CA ASP A 464 29.02 -5.59 -1.78
C ASP A 464 28.42 -5.57 -0.37
N MET A 465 29.05 -6.28 0.56
CA MET A 465 28.59 -6.42 1.92
C MET A 465 29.67 -5.93 2.87
N GLN A 466 29.34 -4.93 3.70
CA GLN A 466 30.31 -4.34 4.62
C GLN A 466 29.67 -3.60 5.81
N GLY A 467 30.36 -3.64 6.93
CA GLY A 467 29.98 -2.89 8.14
C GLY A 467 28.73 -3.42 8.84
N ASN A 468 28.28 -4.63 8.52
CA ASN A 468 27.14 -5.20 9.23
C ASN A 468 27.57 -5.74 10.59
N VAL A 469 26.67 -5.66 11.56
CA VAL A 469 26.88 -6.16 12.92
C VAL A 469 26.11 -7.45 13.10
N PHE A 470 26.77 -8.43 13.72
CA PHE A 470 26.24 -9.77 13.97
C PHE A 470 26.30 -10.07 15.46
N SER A 471 25.19 -10.52 16.03
CA SER A 471 25.05 -10.93 17.43
C SER A 471 24.33 -12.26 17.53
N GLY A 472 24.80 -13.16 18.38
CA GLY A 472 24.24 -14.51 18.54
C GLY A 472 24.71 -15.52 17.49
N ASP A 473 23.97 -16.62 17.29
CA ASP A 473 24.35 -17.73 16.38
C ASP A 473 24.04 -17.40 14.91
N VAL A 474 24.83 -16.53 14.33
CA VAL A 474 24.80 -16.24 12.88
C VAL A 474 25.81 -17.12 12.14
N SER A 475 25.38 -17.78 11.07
CA SER A 475 26.24 -18.68 10.27
C SER A 475 27.52 -18.01 9.80
N PRO A 476 28.70 -18.64 10.03
CA PRO A 476 29.97 -18.16 9.49
C PRO A 476 29.98 -18.02 7.97
N ASN A 477 29.15 -18.79 7.27
CA ASN A 477 28.99 -18.69 5.82
C ASN A 477 28.32 -17.39 5.37
N PHE A 478 27.53 -16.76 6.24
CA PHE A 478 26.97 -15.45 5.97
C PHE A 478 27.90 -14.33 6.41
N ILE A 479 28.48 -14.43 7.60
CA ILE A 479 29.42 -13.42 8.16
C ILE A 479 30.60 -13.18 7.21
N ARG A 480 31.22 -14.24 6.64
CA ARG A 480 32.38 -14.13 5.74
C ARG A 480 32.10 -13.43 4.40
N LEU A 481 30.82 -13.16 4.05
CA LEU A 481 30.48 -12.36 2.88
C LEU A 481 30.71 -10.87 3.13
N ASP A 482 30.76 -10.46 4.40
CA ASP A 482 31.04 -9.08 4.79
C ASP A 482 32.54 -8.84 4.81
N SER A 483 32.97 -7.78 4.12
CA SER A 483 34.40 -7.42 4.06
C SER A 483 34.91 -6.71 5.31
N ASN A 484 34.02 -6.25 6.17
CA ASN A 484 34.32 -5.57 7.43
C ASN A 484 33.26 -5.92 8.50
N PRO A 485 33.11 -7.21 8.87
CA PRO A 485 32.08 -7.64 9.80
C PRO A 485 32.40 -7.21 11.23
N VAL A 486 31.38 -6.79 11.97
CA VAL A 486 31.48 -6.49 13.40
C VAL A 486 30.72 -7.57 14.18
N ILE A 487 31.42 -8.21 15.13
CA ILE A 487 30.78 -9.16 16.05
C ILE A 487 30.58 -8.45 17.39
N ALA A 488 29.34 -8.43 17.87
CA ALA A 488 28.98 -7.77 19.11
C ALA A 488 27.97 -8.61 19.90
N VAL A 489 27.79 -8.31 21.17
CA VAL A 489 26.72 -8.87 21.99
C VAL A 489 25.67 -7.79 22.17
N ILE A 490 24.57 -7.96 21.44
CA ILE A 490 23.44 -7.02 21.43
C ILE A 490 22.23 -7.75 22.02
N GLY A 491 21.57 -7.14 22.99
CA GLY A 491 20.32 -7.61 23.56
C GLY A 491 19.28 -6.50 23.57
N PHE A 492 18.03 -6.89 23.53
CA PHE A 492 16.89 -5.98 23.58
C PHE A 492 15.96 -6.39 24.72
N ASP A 493 15.58 -5.42 25.54
CA ASP A 493 14.65 -5.60 26.66
C ASP A 493 13.37 -4.80 26.41
N GLY A 494 12.24 -5.48 26.31
CA GLY A 494 10.95 -4.85 26.12
C GLY A 494 9.94 -5.73 25.37
N PRO A 495 8.72 -5.25 25.17
CA PRO A 495 7.70 -5.96 24.42
C PRO A 495 8.13 -6.17 22.95
N PRO A 496 8.07 -7.41 22.43
CA PRO A 496 8.59 -7.71 21.08
C PRO A 496 7.77 -7.10 19.95
N ASP A 497 6.54 -6.68 20.20
CA ASP A 497 5.65 -6.04 19.23
C ASP A 497 5.77 -4.52 19.18
N LYS A 498 6.77 -3.95 19.88
CA LYS A 498 7.02 -2.51 19.97
C LYS A 498 8.33 -2.13 19.29
N PRO A 499 8.31 -1.24 18.27
CA PRO A 499 9.54 -0.85 17.58
C PRO A 499 10.57 -0.20 18.50
N GLU A 500 10.15 0.52 19.54
CA GLU A 500 11.02 1.22 20.49
C GLU A 500 11.91 0.26 21.30
N THR A 501 11.49 -1.00 21.45
CA THR A 501 12.28 -2.07 22.07
C THR A 501 13.62 -2.26 21.34
N TYR A 502 13.66 -2.05 20.04
CA TYR A 502 14.79 -2.32 19.16
C TYR A 502 15.66 -1.09 18.87
N ALA A 503 15.45 -0.02 19.61
CA ALA A 503 16.37 1.11 19.61
C ALA A 503 17.71 0.70 20.23
N VAL A 504 18.78 0.80 19.47
CA VAL A 504 20.12 0.37 19.89
C VAL A 504 20.71 1.37 20.87
N ASP A 505 21.27 0.90 21.97
CA ASP A 505 22.12 1.71 22.83
C ASP A 505 23.53 1.75 22.24
N SER A 506 24.04 2.93 21.95
CA SER A 506 25.38 3.12 21.39
C SER A 506 26.50 2.50 22.29
N ALA A 507 26.23 2.31 23.57
CA ALA A 507 27.18 1.65 24.49
C ALA A 507 27.37 0.15 24.18
N GLN A 508 26.39 -0.49 23.52
CA GLN A 508 26.46 -1.92 23.17
C GLN A 508 27.48 -2.22 22.07
N PHE A 509 27.90 -1.23 21.28
CA PHE A 509 28.93 -1.41 20.24
C PHE A 509 30.36 -1.21 20.72
N GLY A 510 30.61 -0.87 21.99
CA GLY A 510 31.95 -0.58 22.53
C GLY A 510 32.60 0.61 21.81
N THR A 511 33.90 0.45 21.45
CA THR A 511 34.65 1.48 20.71
C THR A 511 34.43 1.48 19.21
N ASN A 512 33.80 0.45 18.65
CA ASN A 512 33.56 0.28 17.19
C ASN A 512 32.17 0.79 16.81
N ARG A 513 31.90 2.05 17.06
CA ARG A 513 30.56 2.65 16.93
C ARG A 513 30.15 3.07 15.53
N THR A 514 31.07 3.08 14.58
CA THR A 514 30.82 3.64 13.26
C THR A 514 30.59 2.55 12.24
N GLY A 515 29.45 2.59 11.58
CA GLY A 515 29.23 1.89 10.33
C GLY A 515 30.21 2.37 9.27
N VAL A 516 30.20 1.74 8.12
CA VAL A 516 30.91 2.25 6.95
C VAL A 516 30.16 3.45 6.35
N ALA A 517 30.92 4.39 5.80
CA ALA A 517 30.31 5.53 5.11
C ALA A 517 29.56 5.08 3.87
N ILE A 518 28.30 5.47 3.76
CA ILE A 518 27.41 5.09 2.66
C ILE A 518 27.25 6.26 1.69
N ASN A 519 27.49 6.01 0.41
CA ASN A 519 27.00 6.89 -0.64
C ASN A 519 25.52 6.54 -0.88
N HIS A 520 24.62 7.28 -0.23
CA HIS A 520 23.20 6.94 -0.19
C HIS A 520 22.57 6.84 -1.58
N PRO A 521 21.93 5.70 -1.90
CA PRO A 521 21.20 5.57 -3.16
C PRO A 521 19.97 6.46 -3.16
N ILE A 522 19.69 7.06 -4.32
CA ILE A 522 18.64 8.06 -4.48
C ILE A 522 17.34 7.43 -4.94
N PHE A 523 16.25 7.70 -4.21
CA PHE A 523 14.90 7.52 -4.71
C PHE A 523 14.55 8.66 -5.67
N ARG A 524 14.42 8.36 -6.95
CA ARG A 524 14.42 9.36 -8.05
C ARG A 524 13.19 10.26 -8.10
N ALA A 525 12.12 9.92 -7.38
CA ALA A 525 10.89 10.71 -7.32
C ALA A 525 10.76 11.56 -6.05
N SER A 526 11.79 11.59 -5.18
CA SER A 526 11.80 12.38 -3.94
C SER A 526 11.52 13.84 -4.19
N GLY A 527 10.81 14.48 -3.27
CA GLY A 527 10.48 15.91 -3.33
C GLY A 527 9.50 16.31 -4.43
N LYS A 528 8.83 15.37 -5.11
CA LYS A 528 7.95 15.64 -6.25
C LYS A 528 6.55 15.04 -6.06
N GLY A 529 5.52 15.83 -6.43
CA GLY A 529 4.14 15.37 -6.41
C GLY A 529 3.73 14.79 -5.06
N ILE A 530 3.18 13.56 -5.06
CA ILE A 530 2.77 12.88 -3.83
C ILE A 530 3.93 12.52 -2.89
N PHE A 531 5.18 12.66 -3.34
CA PHE A 531 6.40 12.41 -2.56
C PHE A 531 7.09 13.70 -2.10
N SER A 532 6.39 14.85 -2.06
CA SER A 532 6.97 16.14 -1.70
C SER A 532 7.65 16.15 -0.33
N HIS A 533 7.20 15.29 0.60
CA HIS A 533 7.73 15.12 1.95
C HIS A 533 8.74 13.95 2.08
N VAL A 534 9.00 13.23 1.00
CA VAL A 534 9.95 12.11 0.99
C VAL A 534 11.34 12.63 0.63
N ALA A 535 12.28 12.57 1.55
CA ALA A 535 13.66 13.00 1.32
C ALA A 535 14.40 12.04 0.37
N ALA A 536 15.31 12.58 -0.42
CA ALA A 536 16.16 11.81 -1.34
C ALA A 536 17.13 10.91 -0.56
N GLU A 537 17.74 11.47 0.47
CA GLU A 537 18.61 10.80 1.43
C GLU A 537 17.91 10.73 2.79
N PRO A 538 18.27 9.78 3.66
CA PRO A 538 17.66 9.72 4.98
C PRO A 538 18.14 10.90 5.84
N GLU A 539 17.22 11.66 6.38
CA GLU A 539 17.50 12.74 7.32
C GLU A 539 17.45 12.29 8.77
N PHE A 540 16.67 11.24 9.03
CA PHE A 540 16.41 10.70 10.36
C PHE A 540 16.48 9.18 10.33
N ASP A 541 16.72 8.57 11.47
CA ASP A 541 16.52 7.14 11.71
C ASP A 541 15.02 6.83 11.95
N ILE A 542 14.68 5.56 12.23
CA ILE A 542 13.29 5.15 12.46
C ILE A 542 12.66 5.81 13.71
N PHE A 543 13.49 6.25 14.65
CA PHE A 543 13.08 6.91 15.89
C PHE A 543 13.17 8.44 15.82
N TYR A 544 13.29 8.98 14.61
CA TYR A 544 13.40 10.41 14.32
C TYR A 544 14.66 11.08 14.91
N ASN A 545 15.73 10.33 15.21
CA ASN A 545 17.00 10.94 15.51
C ASN A 545 17.66 11.44 14.22
N ALA A 546 18.18 12.66 14.25
CA ALA A 546 18.88 13.23 13.08
C ALA A 546 20.14 12.40 12.75
N ILE A 547 20.29 12.05 11.50
CA ILE A 547 21.47 11.36 10.97
C ILE A 547 22.53 12.44 10.70
N GLY A 548 23.57 12.51 11.55
CA GLY A 548 24.65 13.48 11.40
C GLY A 548 25.51 13.18 10.17
N SER A 549 25.96 14.23 9.50
CA SER A 549 26.91 14.11 8.39
C SER A 549 28.24 13.52 8.90
N GLY A 550 28.51 12.25 8.58
CA GLY A 550 29.80 11.60 8.82
C GLY A 550 29.82 10.44 9.84
N LEU A 551 28.68 10.07 10.41
CA LEU A 551 28.57 8.88 11.26
C LEU A 551 27.39 8.06 10.74
N ASP A 552 27.67 7.08 9.89
CA ASP A 552 26.64 6.14 9.48
C ASP A 552 26.29 5.20 10.63
N VAL A 553 25.03 5.23 10.99
CA VAL A 553 24.42 4.45 12.06
C VAL A 553 24.33 2.98 11.63
N VAL A 554 24.60 2.05 12.53
CA VAL A 554 24.32 0.63 12.28
C VAL A 554 22.93 0.29 12.81
N GLY A 555 22.14 -0.47 12.03
CA GLY A 555 20.76 -0.80 12.37
C GLY A 555 19.75 0.32 12.05
N ALA A 556 18.52 0.13 12.47
CA ALA A 556 17.41 1.02 12.10
C ALA A 556 17.36 2.32 12.90
N GLY A 557 18.02 2.39 14.04
CA GLY A 557 18.08 3.62 14.86
C GLY A 557 18.53 3.42 16.29
N TYR A 558 18.82 4.52 16.97
CA TYR A 558 19.35 4.56 18.33
C TYR A 558 18.36 5.05 19.36
N ARG A 559 18.58 4.62 20.60
CA ARG A 559 17.92 5.23 21.75
C ARG A 559 18.60 6.57 22.08
N ASN A 560 17.91 7.66 21.83
CA ASN A 560 18.33 8.96 22.31
C ASN A 560 17.87 9.11 23.77
N LYS A 561 18.81 9.24 24.70
CA LYS A 561 18.51 9.41 26.13
C LYS A 561 17.85 10.75 26.46
N ASP A 562 17.89 11.71 25.54
CA ASP A 562 17.39 13.08 25.74
C ASP A 562 16.03 13.35 25.05
N LEU A 563 15.51 12.43 24.26
CA LEU A 563 14.20 12.56 23.63
C LEU A 563 13.12 11.82 24.44
N VAL A 564 12.40 12.58 25.24
CA VAL A 564 11.09 12.14 25.75
C VAL A 564 10.14 12.15 24.56
N LEU A 565 9.82 10.96 24.05
CA LEU A 565 8.77 10.83 23.03
C LEU A 565 7.49 11.45 23.56
N GLN A 566 7.06 12.56 22.96
CA GLN A 566 5.70 13.05 23.19
C GLN A 566 4.74 12.08 22.47
N PRO A 567 3.63 11.70 23.15
CA PRO A 567 2.70 10.68 22.69
C PRO A 567 1.96 11.02 21.40
#